data_2c13acae72a406738cfb68ebe6999b7e
#
_entry.id   2c13acae72a406738cfb68ebe6999b7e
#
_cell.length_a   1.000
_cell.length_b   1.000
_cell.length_c   1.000
_cell.angle_alpha   90.00
_cell.angle_beta   90.00
_cell.angle_gamma   90.00
#
_symmetry.space_group_name_H-M   'P 1'
#
loop_
_entity.id
_entity.type
_entity.pdbx_description
1 polymer ?
#
loop_
_entity_poly.entity_id
_entity_poly.type
_entity_poly.pdbx_seq_one_letter_code
_entity_poly.pdbx_strand_id
1 'polypeptide(L)'
;MHSFEANFTKIIFFTIFLVFLFINHSFSDHLTVKVTGFKDASSPIYIWGYDRKFYFDNDSAPLFMVGERDINNFNQINLKAFPHLIVGLFVFQDIDQNGIFSKNFKGDPLEPYGFSLNPVQGYQEIVFEDIAFDMNKFEKIEINLNN
;
A
#
# COMPACT_ATOMS: atom_id res chain seq x y z
N MET A 1 25.28 -10.74 53.80
CA MET A 1 25.29 -11.51 52.55
C MET A 1 23.98 -11.42 51.75
N HIS A 2 22.80 -11.37 52.39
CA HIS A 2 21.49 -11.25 51.72
C HIS A 2 21.23 -9.92 50.99
N SER A 3 21.83 -8.81 51.35
CA SER A 3 21.57 -7.52 50.70
C SER A 3 22.29 -7.34 49.37
N PHE A 4 23.38 -8.06 49.14
CA PHE A 4 24.18 -7.98 47.91
C PHE A 4 23.49 -8.73 46.75
N GLU A 5 22.91 -9.89 47.04
CA GLU A 5 22.19 -10.68 46.03
C GLU A 5 20.89 -9.98 45.57
N ALA A 6 20.16 -9.33 46.49
CA ALA A 6 18.93 -8.63 46.12
C ALA A 6 19.20 -7.38 45.22
N ASN A 7 20.33 -6.73 45.38
CA ASN A 7 20.72 -5.60 44.54
C ASN A 7 21.22 -6.07 43.16
N PHE A 8 21.94 -7.19 43.10
CA PHE A 8 22.42 -7.76 41.84
C PHE A 8 21.26 -8.24 40.95
N THR A 9 20.25 -8.89 41.54
CA THR A 9 19.04 -9.31 40.82
C THR A 9 18.24 -8.13 40.26
N LYS A 10 18.12 -7.03 41.03
CA LYS A 10 17.44 -5.81 40.56
C LYS A 10 18.18 -5.13 39.40
N ILE A 11 19.51 -5.14 39.43
CA ILE A 11 20.34 -4.57 38.33
C ILE A 11 20.17 -5.41 37.07
N ILE A 12 20.15 -6.74 37.16
CA ILE A 12 19.93 -7.61 36.00
C ILE A 12 18.53 -7.41 35.41
N PHE A 13 17.49 -7.33 36.23
CA PHE A 13 16.13 -7.05 35.77
C PHE A 13 16.02 -5.68 35.11
N PHE A 14 16.68 -4.66 35.65
CA PHE A 14 16.66 -3.32 35.09
C PHE A 14 17.41 -3.25 33.74
N THR A 15 18.55 -3.95 33.61
CA THR A 15 19.27 -4.02 32.34
C THR A 15 18.52 -4.80 31.27
N ILE A 16 17.87 -5.91 31.62
CA ILE A 16 17.01 -6.67 30.68
C ILE A 16 15.81 -5.82 30.26
N PHE A 17 15.19 -5.08 31.19
CA PHE A 17 14.08 -4.19 30.87
C PHE A 17 14.52 -3.04 29.95
N LEU A 18 15.71 -2.47 30.18
CA LEU A 18 16.26 -1.42 29.31
C LEU A 18 16.55 -1.92 27.88
N VAL A 19 17.04 -3.15 27.74
CA VAL A 19 17.28 -3.78 26.41
C VAL A 19 15.96 -4.02 25.66
N PHE A 20 14.87 -4.34 26.36
CA PHE A 20 13.55 -4.48 25.74
C PHE A 20 12.96 -3.15 25.22
N LEU A 21 13.38 -2.01 25.79
CA LEU A 21 12.94 -0.68 25.32
C LEU A 21 13.60 -0.26 23.98
N PHE A 22 14.67 -0.95 23.57
CA PHE A 22 15.34 -0.70 22.30
C PHE A 22 14.96 -1.70 21.20
N ILE A 23 13.82 -2.39 21.31
CA ILE A 23 13.24 -3.05 20.15
C ILE A 23 12.80 -1.94 19.20
N ASN A 24 13.75 -1.47 18.42
CA ASN A 24 13.47 -0.59 17.30
C ASN A 24 12.48 -1.32 16.39
N HIS A 25 11.25 -0.85 16.32
CA HIS A 25 10.38 -1.20 15.21
C HIS A 25 11.09 -0.64 13.97
N SER A 26 11.77 -1.51 13.25
CA SER A 26 12.28 -1.19 11.92
C SER A 26 11.06 -0.92 11.06
N PHE A 27 10.74 0.34 10.83
CA PHE A 27 9.77 0.68 9.80
C PHE A 27 10.36 0.24 8.46
N SER A 28 9.62 -0.53 7.70
CA SER A 28 10.02 -0.85 6.34
C SER A 28 10.02 0.44 5.53
N ASP A 29 11.16 0.77 4.92
CA ASP A 29 11.27 1.93 4.03
C ASP A 29 10.48 1.74 2.73
N HIS A 30 9.90 0.57 2.52
CA HIS A 30 9.20 0.19 1.30
C HIS A 30 7.93 -0.59 1.61
N LEU A 31 6.89 -0.31 0.84
CA LEU A 31 5.69 -1.12 0.74
C LEU A 31 5.75 -1.92 -0.56
N THR A 32 5.71 -3.24 -0.46
CA THR A 32 5.62 -4.10 -1.64
C THR A 32 4.15 -4.26 -2.04
N VAL A 33 3.82 -3.92 -3.28
CA VAL A 33 2.51 -4.16 -3.88
C VAL A 33 2.59 -5.35 -4.81
N LYS A 34 1.76 -6.37 -4.56
CA LYS A 34 1.53 -7.49 -5.46
C LYS A 34 0.22 -7.23 -6.21
N VAL A 35 0.28 -7.26 -7.54
CA VAL A 35 -0.90 -7.12 -8.39
C VAL A 35 -1.27 -8.47 -8.98
N THR A 36 -2.55 -8.83 -8.92
CA THR A 36 -3.12 -10.07 -9.47
C THR A 36 -4.34 -9.76 -10.33
N GLY A 37 -4.84 -10.73 -11.10
CA GLY A 37 -6.04 -10.54 -11.94
C GLY A 37 -5.82 -9.72 -13.21
N PHE A 38 -4.58 -9.45 -13.60
CA PHE A 38 -4.29 -8.77 -14.87
C PHE A 38 -4.67 -9.63 -16.09
N LYS A 39 -5.07 -8.99 -17.20
CA LYS A 39 -5.57 -9.66 -18.42
C LYS A 39 -4.48 -10.13 -19.36
N ASP A 40 -3.44 -9.36 -19.50
CA ASP A 40 -2.35 -9.70 -20.42
C ASP A 40 -0.97 -9.32 -19.85
N ALA A 41 0.08 -9.90 -20.47
CA ALA A 41 1.46 -9.73 -20.02
C ALA A 41 2.16 -8.53 -20.65
N SER A 42 1.56 -7.89 -21.64
CA SER A 42 2.19 -6.85 -22.46
C SER A 42 1.76 -5.44 -22.09
N SER A 43 0.64 -5.32 -21.39
CA SER A 43 0.10 -4.02 -20.96
C SER A 43 0.63 -3.60 -19.61
N PRO A 44 1.06 -2.35 -19.46
CA PRO A 44 1.62 -1.86 -18.21
C PRO A 44 0.58 -1.78 -17.09
N ILE A 45 1.07 -1.89 -15.86
CA ILE A 45 0.29 -1.61 -14.65
C ILE A 45 0.66 -0.22 -14.16
N TYR A 46 -0.33 0.59 -13.81
CA TYR A 46 -0.15 1.87 -13.12
C TYR A 46 -0.72 1.81 -11.71
N ILE A 47 0.01 2.36 -10.76
CA ILE A 47 -0.40 2.54 -9.36
C ILE A 47 -0.45 4.04 -9.09
N TRP A 48 -1.62 4.53 -8.72
CA TRP A 48 -1.85 5.90 -8.29
C TRP A 48 -2.10 5.92 -6.78
N GLY A 49 -1.36 6.75 -6.06
CA GLY A 49 -1.50 6.92 -4.62
C GLY A 49 -2.17 8.25 -4.27
N TYR A 50 -3.15 8.20 -3.38
CA TYR A 50 -3.91 9.35 -2.89
C TYR A 50 -3.73 9.45 -1.37
N ASP A 51 -3.42 10.63 -0.85
CA ASP A 51 -3.27 10.89 0.59
C ASP A 51 -4.47 11.65 1.18
N ARG A 52 -5.45 12.00 0.36
CA ARG A 52 -6.61 12.82 0.74
C ARG A 52 -7.86 12.38 0.02
N LYS A 53 -8.94 12.30 0.81
CA LYS A 53 -10.30 12.09 0.32
C LYS A 53 -10.68 13.03 -0.84
N PHE A 54 -10.41 14.33 -0.69
CA PHE A 54 -10.79 15.33 -1.68
C PHE A 54 -10.22 15.01 -3.08
N TYR A 55 -8.97 14.59 -3.16
CA TYR A 55 -8.34 14.31 -4.45
C TYR A 55 -8.86 13.03 -5.08
N PHE A 56 -9.09 12.01 -4.29
CA PHE A 56 -9.64 10.75 -4.77
C PHE A 56 -11.09 10.88 -5.22
N ASP A 57 -11.96 11.42 -4.36
CA ASP A 57 -13.41 11.54 -4.62
C ASP A 57 -13.74 12.49 -5.78
N ASN A 58 -12.81 13.34 -6.20
CA ASN A 58 -13.00 14.30 -7.28
C ASN A 58 -12.16 14.01 -8.54
N ASP A 59 -11.67 12.80 -8.71
CA ASP A 59 -10.81 12.40 -9.85
C ASP A 59 -9.62 13.39 -10.07
N SER A 60 -9.10 13.95 -9.00
CA SER A 60 -7.99 14.91 -9.06
C SER A 60 -6.65 14.18 -9.17
N ALA A 61 -5.58 14.94 -9.43
CA ALA A 61 -4.25 14.36 -9.57
C ALA A 61 -3.82 13.59 -8.30
N PRO A 62 -3.29 12.36 -8.43
CA PRO A 62 -2.76 11.59 -7.32
C PRO A 62 -1.51 12.25 -6.72
N LEU A 63 -1.19 11.91 -5.48
CA LEU A 63 0.05 12.30 -4.81
C LEU A 63 1.28 11.76 -5.54
N PHE A 64 1.20 10.52 -5.99
CA PHE A 64 2.24 9.87 -6.80
C PHE A 64 1.65 8.88 -7.80
N MET A 65 2.42 8.61 -8.85
CA MET A 65 2.12 7.60 -9.87
C MET A 65 3.35 6.75 -10.10
N VAL A 66 3.15 5.42 -10.16
CA VAL A 66 4.20 4.44 -10.50
C VAL A 66 3.69 3.57 -11.63
N GLY A 67 4.49 3.41 -12.68
CA GLY A 67 4.21 2.51 -13.79
C GLY A 67 5.18 1.33 -13.80
N GLU A 68 4.67 0.10 -14.01
CA GLU A 68 5.48 -1.10 -14.21
C GLU A 68 5.07 -1.78 -15.52
N ARG A 69 6.06 -2.14 -16.33
CA ARG A 69 5.85 -2.76 -17.64
C ARG A 69 6.27 -4.23 -17.69
N ASP A 70 7.14 -4.65 -16.78
CA ASP A 70 7.60 -6.05 -16.75
C ASP A 70 6.67 -6.88 -15.86
N ILE A 71 5.96 -7.83 -16.45
CA ILE A 71 5.06 -8.75 -15.75
C ILE A 71 5.76 -9.50 -14.61
N ASN A 72 7.05 -9.77 -14.73
CA ASN A 72 7.80 -10.44 -13.66
C ASN A 72 7.85 -9.62 -12.38
N ASN A 73 7.70 -8.30 -12.49
CA ASN A 73 7.70 -7.37 -11.37
C ASN A 73 6.31 -7.13 -10.77
N PHE A 74 5.21 -7.53 -11.41
CA PHE A 74 3.85 -7.30 -10.90
C PHE A 74 3.58 -7.92 -9.52
N ASN A 75 4.37 -8.94 -9.16
CA ASN A 75 4.32 -9.56 -7.84
C ASN A 75 5.06 -8.79 -6.73
N GLN A 76 5.86 -7.76 -7.07
CA GLN A 76 6.74 -7.08 -6.12
C GLN A 76 7.08 -5.64 -6.55
N ILE A 77 6.07 -4.87 -6.88
CA ILE A 77 6.24 -3.44 -7.14
C ILE A 77 6.53 -2.75 -5.82
N ASN A 78 7.73 -2.17 -5.69
CA ASN A 78 8.15 -1.53 -4.45
C ASN A 78 7.83 -0.04 -4.49
N LEU A 79 6.98 0.39 -3.56
CA LEU A 79 6.68 1.80 -3.32
C LEU A 79 7.52 2.29 -2.15
N LYS A 80 8.08 3.49 -2.27
CA LYS A 80 8.73 4.13 -1.12
C LYS A 80 7.69 4.41 -0.05
N ALA A 81 7.89 3.87 1.15
CA ALA A 81 7.03 4.17 2.28
C ALA A 81 7.40 5.52 2.90
N PHE A 82 6.40 6.29 3.29
CA PHE A 82 6.57 7.55 4.01
C PHE A 82 6.04 7.39 5.43
N PRO A 83 6.79 7.80 6.47
CA PRO A 83 6.34 7.71 7.85
C PRO A 83 4.98 8.41 8.05
N HIS A 84 4.06 7.71 8.70
CA HIS A 84 2.72 8.22 9.05
C HIS A 84 1.85 8.64 7.87
N LEU A 85 2.15 8.18 6.65
CA LEU A 85 1.31 8.46 5.49
C LEU A 85 0.12 7.50 5.45
N ILE A 86 -1.08 8.08 5.54
CA ILE A 86 -2.31 7.37 5.20
C ILE A 86 -2.51 7.54 3.70
N VAL A 87 -2.62 6.44 2.97
CA VAL A 87 -2.74 6.44 1.51
C VAL A 87 -3.79 5.45 1.05
N GLY A 88 -4.52 5.81 0.01
CA GLY A 88 -5.33 4.91 -0.78
C GLY A 88 -4.63 4.64 -2.11
N LEU A 89 -4.56 3.39 -2.55
CA LEU A 89 -3.99 3.03 -3.84
C LEU A 89 -5.09 2.64 -4.81
N PHE A 90 -5.03 3.20 -5.99
CA PHE A 90 -5.77 2.81 -7.17
C PHE A 90 -4.81 2.19 -8.17
N VAL A 91 -5.13 1.02 -8.70
CA VAL A 91 -4.30 0.27 -9.65
C VAL A 91 -5.13 -0.06 -10.88
N PHE A 92 -4.55 0.13 -12.06
CA PHE A 92 -5.18 -0.31 -13.30
C PHE A 92 -4.17 -0.87 -14.28
N GLN A 93 -4.66 -1.72 -15.18
CA GLN A 93 -3.87 -2.20 -16.31
C GLN A 93 -4.27 -1.44 -17.57
N ASP A 94 -3.33 -0.70 -18.12
CA ASP A 94 -3.50 0.15 -19.31
C ASP A 94 -3.45 -0.71 -20.58
N ILE A 95 -4.61 -1.25 -20.95
CA ILE A 95 -4.75 -2.21 -22.07
C ILE A 95 -4.52 -1.54 -23.42
N ASP A 96 -4.98 -0.32 -23.59
CA ASP A 96 -4.84 0.43 -24.85
C ASP A 96 -3.54 1.24 -24.93
N GLN A 97 -2.72 1.20 -23.87
CA GLN A 97 -1.39 1.81 -23.75
C GLN A 97 -1.38 3.33 -23.95
N ASN A 98 -2.49 3.98 -23.58
CA ASN A 98 -2.64 5.43 -23.70
C ASN A 98 -2.13 6.21 -22.47
N GLY A 99 -1.79 5.53 -21.37
CA GLY A 99 -1.29 6.10 -20.12
C GLY A 99 -2.37 6.70 -19.22
N ILE A 100 -3.64 6.45 -19.53
CA ILE A 100 -4.80 7.04 -18.85
C ILE A 100 -5.77 5.90 -18.51
N PHE A 101 -6.40 5.97 -17.34
CA PHE A 101 -7.47 5.04 -16.99
C PHE A 101 -8.73 5.31 -17.84
N SER A 102 -9.04 4.39 -18.74
CA SER A 102 -10.10 4.52 -19.73
C SER A 102 -11.48 4.14 -19.18
N LYS A 103 -12.47 5.00 -19.39
CA LYS A 103 -13.87 4.81 -19.00
C LYS A 103 -14.79 5.01 -20.20
N ASN A 104 -15.96 4.36 -20.18
CA ASN A 104 -17.00 4.63 -21.19
C ASN A 104 -17.73 5.94 -20.89
N PHE A 105 -18.68 6.31 -21.76
CA PHE A 105 -19.46 7.56 -21.62
C PHE A 105 -20.39 7.58 -20.37
N LYS A 106 -20.62 6.43 -19.72
CA LYS A 106 -21.37 6.33 -18.46
C LYS A 106 -20.48 6.40 -17.23
N GLY A 107 -19.14 6.44 -17.42
CA GLY A 107 -18.15 6.41 -16.34
C GLY A 107 -17.75 5.00 -15.89
N ASP A 108 -18.21 3.94 -16.58
CA ASP A 108 -17.82 2.58 -16.22
C ASP A 108 -16.41 2.30 -16.75
N PRO A 109 -15.58 1.59 -15.98
CA PRO A 109 -14.23 1.19 -16.38
C PRO A 109 -14.21 0.33 -17.64
N LEU A 110 -13.28 0.61 -18.55
CA LEU A 110 -12.99 -0.21 -19.73
C LEU A 110 -11.76 -1.09 -19.53
N GLU A 111 -11.00 -0.82 -18.48
CA GLU A 111 -9.74 -1.49 -18.15
C GLU A 111 -9.84 -2.21 -16.82
N PRO A 112 -9.05 -3.29 -16.62
CA PRO A 112 -8.94 -3.94 -15.33
C PRO A 112 -8.42 -2.98 -14.28
N TYR A 113 -9.05 -2.95 -13.12
CA TYR A 113 -8.69 -2.05 -12.03
C TYR A 113 -8.84 -2.73 -10.67
N GLY A 114 -8.21 -2.16 -9.67
CA GLY A 114 -8.32 -2.60 -8.29
C GLY A 114 -7.92 -1.49 -7.32
N PHE A 115 -8.21 -1.71 -6.06
CA PHE A 115 -7.92 -0.76 -4.99
C PHE A 115 -7.21 -1.46 -3.84
N SER A 116 -6.42 -0.70 -3.07
CA SER A 116 -5.93 -1.17 -1.77
C SER A 116 -7.09 -1.65 -0.91
N LEU A 117 -6.82 -2.65 -0.07
CA LEU A 117 -7.78 -3.33 0.80
C LEU A 117 -8.87 -4.13 0.06
N ASN A 118 -8.88 -4.14 -1.28
CA ASN A 118 -9.80 -4.89 -2.13
C ASN A 118 -11.29 -4.76 -1.72
N PRO A 119 -11.85 -3.53 -1.68
CA PRO A 119 -13.25 -3.33 -1.36
C PRO A 119 -14.16 -4.06 -2.37
N VAL A 120 -15.34 -4.47 -1.94
CA VAL A 120 -16.29 -5.26 -2.74
C VAL A 120 -17.32 -4.40 -3.49
N GLN A 121 -17.35 -3.10 -3.23
CA GLN A 121 -18.26 -2.15 -3.86
C GLN A 121 -17.93 -1.97 -5.35
N GLY A 122 -18.90 -1.50 -6.13
CA GLY A 122 -18.66 -1.10 -7.52
C GLY A 122 -17.75 0.12 -7.62
N TYR A 123 -17.07 0.29 -8.75
CA TYR A 123 -16.10 1.38 -8.98
C TYR A 123 -16.60 2.77 -8.55
N GLN A 124 -17.85 3.10 -8.91
CA GLN A 124 -18.43 4.42 -8.63
C GLN A 124 -18.88 4.61 -7.16
N GLU A 125 -18.88 3.54 -6.38
CA GLU A 125 -19.31 3.55 -4.98
C GLU A 125 -18.14 3.62 -4.00
N ILE A 126 -16.90 3.41 -4.49
CA ILE A 126 -15.68 3.43 -3.68
C ILE A 126 -15.37 4.86 -3.24
N VAL A 127 -15.19 5.05 -1.95
CA VAL A 127 -14.70 6.30 -1.36
C VAL A 127 -13.31 6.11 -0.76
N PHE A 128 -12.62 7.21 -0.49
CA PHE A 128 -11.24 7.15 0.02
C PHE A 128 -11.10 6.30 1.28
N GLU A 129 -12.07 6.35 2.18
CA GLU A 129 -12.06 5.61 3.43
C GLU A 129 -12.07 4.09 3.26
N ASP A 130 -12.62 3.58 2.15
CA ASP A 130 -12.67 2.15 1.84
C ASP A 130 -11.30 1.59 1.45
N ILE A 131 -10.40 2.44 0.98
CA ILE A 131 -9.10 2.08 0.42
C ILE A 131 -7.91 2.62 1.23
N ALA A 132 -8.17 3.51 2.19
CA ALA A 132 -7.13 4.20 2.95
C ALA A 132 -6.49 3.30 4.01
N PHE A 133 -5.17 3.28 4.07
CA PHE A 133 -4.38 2.53 5.05
C PHE A 133 -3.09 3.27 5.43
N ASP A 134 -2.57 2.96 6.60
CA ASP A 134 -1.25 3.45 7.03
C ASP A 134 -0.16 2.60 6.38
N MET A 135 0.65 3.19 5.50
CA MET A 135 1.73 2.50 4.78
C MET A 135 2.71 1.78 5.70
N ASN A 136 2.90 2.27 6.93
CA ASN A 136 3.86 1.69 7.86
C ASN A 136 3.34 0.44 8.60
N LYS A 137 2.06 0.13 8.47
CA LYS A 137 1.46 -1.08 9.08
C LYS A 137 1.55 -2.30 8.18
N PHE A 138 2.02 -2.13 6.94
CA PHE A 138 2.09 -3.20 5.96
C PHE A 138 3.47 -3.23 5.31
N GLU A 139 4.10 -4.40 5.29
CA GLU A 139 5.29 -4.66 4.48
C GLU A 139 4.91 -5.02 3.05
N LYS A 140 3.73 -5.66 2.91
CA LYS A 140 3.19 -6.10 1.63
C LYS A 140 1.68 -6.04 1.62
N ILE A 141 1.13 -5.61 0.48
CA ILE A 141 -0.30 -5.71 0.18
C ILE A 141 -0.52 -6.42 -1.15
N GLU A 142 -1.67 -7.03 -1.32
CA GLU A 142 -2.10 -7.63 -2.57
C GLU A 142 -3.33 -6.89 -3.08
N ILE A 143 -3.30 -6.47 -4.34
CA ILE A 143 -4.40 -5.80 -5.03
C ILE A 143 -4.82 -6.68 -6.21
N ASN A 144 -6.07 -7.09 -6.20
CA ASN A 144 -6.66 -7.88 -7.27
C ASN A 144 -7.39 -6.97 -8.25
N LEU A 145 -7.03 -7.05 -9.52
CA LEU A 145 -7.72 -6.30 -10.57
C LEU A 145 -9.03 -7.00 -10.91
N ASN A 146 -10.12 -6.24 -10.83
CA ASN A 146 -11.45 -6.68 -11.26
C ASN A 146 -11.61 -6.38 -12.76
N ASN A 147 -12.32 -7.26 -13.41
CA ASN A 147 -12.66 -7.14 -14.83
C ASN A 147 -14.06 -6.58 -15.03
#